data_e705e816482ac94f7f29fee9538cf4e5
#
_entry.id   e705e816482ac94f7f29fee9538cf4e5
#
_cell.length_a   1.000
_cell.length_b   1.000
_cell.length_c   1.000
_cell.angle_alpha   90.00
_cell.angle_beta   90.00
_cell.angle_gamma   90.00
#
_symmetry.space_group_name_H-M   'P 1'
#
loop_
_entity.id
_entity.type
_entity.pdbx_description
1 polymer ?
#
loop_
_entity_poly.entity_id
_entity_poly.type
_entity_poly.pdbx_seq_one_letter_code
_entity_poly.pdbx_strand_id
1 'polypeptide(L)'
;MLYAFGIGEIPMSVSGISCNGDGAIGHTIRAVGAVSQALHNAQPGTIVGVRGPFGTDWNLESCVGRDLVIVAGGCGLAPVRPVIVQALAQRSRFGRVMLVAGARTPDHFLFFSEAVQWAQNPQLEVELTADSAGPDWPWRVGVVTEPLRRLTLDPPQTSALICGPEVMMRFSAQTLLEKGLMPKHIRLSLERNMQCGVGWCGHCQLGPLLLCRDGPVVGYDVAEPLLLVPEL
;
A
#
# COMPACT_ATOMS: atom_id res chain seq x y z
N MET A 1 -14.36 -6.36 2.42
CA MET A 1 -15.54 -5.47 2.35
C MET A 1 -16.05 -5.22 3.76
N LEU A 2 -16.30 -3.97 4.10
CA LEU A 2 -16.90 -3.56 5.38
C LEU A 2 -18.31 -3.01 5.13
N TYR A 3 -19.27 -3.47 5.89
CA TYR A 3 -20.68 -3.12 5.74
C TYR A 3 -21.19 -2.34 6.96
N ALA A 4 -21.61 -1.11 6.72
CA ALA A 4 -22.35 -0.31 7.70
C ALA A 4 -23.85 -0.58 7.53
N PHE A 5 -24.47 -1.20 8.55
CA PHE A 5 -25.86 -1.64 8.47
C PHE A 5 -26.81 -0.47 8.18
N GLY A 6 -27.69 -0.66 7.20
CA GLY A 6 -28.66 0.33 6.74
C GLY A 6 -28.08 1.43 5.82
N ILE A 7 -26.77 1.42 5.55
CA ILE A 7 -26.10 2.46 4.75
C ILE A 7 -25.47 1.88 3.51
N GLY A 8 -24.65 0.81 3.65
CA GLY A 8 -24.01 0.19 2.51
C GLY A 8 -22.65 -0.45 2.84
N GLU A 9 -21.92 -0.79 1.82
CA GLU A 9 -20.68 -1.56 1.87
C GLU A 9 -19.57 -0.90 1.07
N ILE A 10 -18.34 -0.99 1.56
CA ILE A 10 -17.13 -0.51 0.84
C ILE A 10 -15.98 -1.52 0.92
N PRO A 11 -15.15 -1.61 -0.12
CA PRO A 11 -13.88 -2.34 -0.04
C PRO A 11 -12.90 -1.57 0.86
N MET A 12 -12.23 -2.29 1.73
CA MET A 12 -11.21 -1.71 2.61
C MET A 12 -10.02 -2.64 2.71
N SER A 13 -8.83 -2.10 2.52
CA SER A 13 -7.58 -2.83 2.72
C SER A 13 -7.36 -3.11 4.20
N VAL A 14 -6.75 -4.26 4.50
CA VAL A 14 -6.27 -4.59 5.84
C VAL A 14 -5.05 -3.73 6.13
N SER A 15 -5.06 -3.00 7.25
CA SER A 15 -3.92 -2.19 7.72
C SER A 15 -3.24 -2.76 8.95
N GLY A 16 -3.79 -3.84 9.51
CA GLY A 16 -3.22 -4.56 10.64
C GLY A 16 -3.93 -5.87 10.91
N ILE A 17 -3.18 -6.82 11.46
CA ILE A 17 -3.71 -8.10 11.95
C ILE A 17 -3.19 -8.24 13.38
N SER A 18 -4.09 -8.52 14.32
CA SER A 18 -3.70 -8.72 15.71
C SER A 18 -2.85 -9.99 15.86
N CYS A 19 -1.74 -9.85 16.57
CA CYS A 19 -0.87 -10.97 16.90
C CYS A 19 -1.30 -11.68 18.20
N ASN A 20 -2.35 -11.18 18.88
CA ASN A 20 -2.77 -11.68 20.18
C ASN A 20 -3.70 -12.92 20.10
N GLY A 21 -3.99 -13.41 18.90
CA GLY A 21 -4.87 -14.56 18.68
C GLY A 21 -6.37 -14.27 18.87
N ASP A 22 -6.75 -13.00 19.02
CA ASP A 22 -8.15 -12.55 19.14
C ASP A 22 -8.88 -12.46 17.79
N GLY A 23 -8.15 -12.71 16.68
CA GLY A 23 -8.70 -12.64 15.32
C GLY A 23 -9.03 -11.23 14.84
N ALA A 24 -8.60 -10.19 15.55
CA ALA A 24 -8.91 -8.81 15.19
C ALA A 24 -8.16 -8.38 13.91
N ILE A 25 -8.88 -7.69 13.02
CA ILE A 25 -8.38 -7.14 11.76
C ILE A 25 -8.51 -5.63 11.83
N GLY A 26 -7.40 -4.93 11.60
CA GLY A 26 -7.36 -3.47 11.55
C GLY A 26 -7.62 -2.94 10.14
N HIS A 27 -8.45 -1.92 10.06
CA HIS A 27 -8.70 -1.15 8.84
C HIS A 27 -8.48 0.34 9.12
N THR A 28 -7.92 1.06 8.15
CA THR A 28 -7.74 2.52 8.23
C THR A 28 -8.69 3.18 7.26
N ILE A 29 -9.58 4.03 7.77
CA ILE A 29 -10.71 4.57 7.01
C ILE A 29 -10.58 6.09 6.90
N ARG A 30 -10.62 6.59 5.67
CA ARG A 30 -10.81 8.02 5.39
C ARG A 30 -12.30 8.28 5.15
N ALA A 31 -12.87 9.20 5.90
CA ALA A 31 -14.27 9.58 5.78
C ALA A 31 -14.50 10.48 4.55
N VAL A 32 -14.90 9.88 3.42
CA VAL A 32 -15.09 10.59 2.14
C VAL A 32 -16.49 10.37 1.53
N GLY A 33 -17.24 9.36 1.98
CA GLY A 33 -18.58 9.03 1.48
C GLY A 33 -19.45 8.48 2.59
N ALA A 34 -20.74 8.22 2.31
CA ALA A 34 -21.71 7.86 3.33
C ALA A 34 -21.28 6.65 4.19
N VAL A 35 -20.83 5.57 3.55
CA VAL A 35 -20.42 4.34 4.27
C VAL A 35 -19.16 4.57 5.09
N SER A 36 -18.12 5.21 4.49
CA SER A 36 -16.87 5.48 5.21
C SER A 36 -17.07 6.48 6.35
N GLN A 37 -18.01 7.41 6.21
CA GLN A 37 -18.38 8.35 7.28
C GLN A 37 -19.11 7.65 8.44
N ALA A 38 -20.01 6.72 8.11
CA ALA A 38 -20.70 5.92 9.13
C ALA A 38 -19.72 5.04 9.91
N LEU A 39 -18.79 4.38 9.21
CA LEU A 39 -17.76 3.56 9.84
C LEU A 39 -16.79 4.40 10.69
N HIS A 40 -16.43 5.61 10.21
CA HIS A 40 -15.58 6.55 10.95
C HIS A 40 -16.22 7.04 12.26
N ASN A 41 -17.53 7.28 12.23
CA ASN A 41 -18.29 7.76 13.38
C ASN A 41 -18.76 6.62 14.32
N ALA A 42 -18.52 5.36 13.94
CA ALA A 42 -18.90 4.21 14.73
C ALA A 42 -18.19 4.23 16.09
N GLN A 43 -18.94 3.97 17.14
CA GLN A 43 -18.39 3.90 18.49
C GLN A 43 -17.85 2.49 18.78
N PRO A 44 -16.91 2.34 19.71
CA PRO A 44 -16.48 1.02 20.17
C PRO A 44 -17.67 0.13 20.57
N GLY A 45 -17.70 -1.11 20.08
CA GLY A 45 -18.81 -2.03 20.28
C GLY A 45 -19.89 -1.99 19.18
N THR A 46 -19.81 -1.03 18.23
CA THR A 46 -20.70 -1.03 17.06
C THR A 46 -20.45 -2.29 16.22
N ILE A 47 -21.53 -2.98 15.89
CA ILE A 47 -21.48 -4.18 15.03
C ILE A 47 -21.36 -3.73 13.57
N VAL A 48 -20.36 -4.24 12.87
CA VAL A 48 -20.15 -4.06 11.43
C VAL A 48 -20.15 -5.40 10.72
N GLY A 49 -20.66 -5.43 9.49
CA GLY A 49 -20.57 -6.62 8.65
C GLY A 49 -19.20 -6.71 7.98
N VAL A 50 -18.65 -7.92 7.87
CA VAL A 50 -17.39 -8.19 7.19
C VAL A 50 -17.57 -9.35 6.24
N ARG A 51 -17.09 -9.21 5.01
CA ARG A 51 -16.96 -10.32 4.06
C ARG A 51 -15.66 -10.24 3.29
N GLY A 52 -15.11 -11.39 2.90
CA GLY A 52 -13.82 -11.55 2.26
C GLY A 52 -12.96 -12.61 2.97
N PRO A 53 -11.63 -12.60 2.79
CA PRO A 53 -10.88 -11.64 1.96
C PRO A 53 -11.16 -11.81 0.45
N PHE A 54 -10.99 -10.75 -0.32
CA PHE A 54 -11.12 -10.75 -1.78
C PHE A 54 -9.84 -10.28 -2.44
N GLY A 55 -9.63 -10.75 -3.67
CA GLY A 55 -8.49 -10.35 -4.48
C GLY A 55 -7.18 -11.02 -4.09
N THR A 56 -6.10 -10.41 -4.52
CA THR A 56 -4.72 -10.90 -4.35
C THR A 56 -4.01 -10.15 -3.22
N ASP A 57 -3.08 -10.84 -2.59
CA ASP A 57 -2.17 -10.28 -1.58
C ASP A 57 -0.86 -9.76 -2.21
N TRP A 58 0.01 -9.22 -1.37
CA TRP A 58 1.33 -8.74 -1.77
C TRP A 58 2.29 -9.86 -2.16
N ASN A 59 1.94 -11.12 -1.96
CA ASN A 59 2.75 -12.32 -2.19
C ASN A 59 4.19 -12.14 -1.65
N LEU A 60 4.29 -11.78 -0.37
CA LEU A 60 5.57 -11.51 0.29
C LEU A 60 6.49 -12.73 0.24
N GLU A 61 5.93 -13.93 0.14
CA GLU A 61 6.67 -15.19 -0.01
C GLU A 61 7.58 -15.19 -1.25
N SER A 62 7.15 -14.60 -2.33
CA SER A 62 7.96 -14.49 -3.56
C SER A 62 9.13 -13.48 -3.44
N CYS A 63 9.18 -12.71 -2.37
CA CYS A 63 10.26 -11.76 -2.08
C CYS A 63 11.33 -12.35 -1.14
N VAL A 64 11.16 -13.59 -0.67
CA VAL A 64 12.11 -14.26 0.23
C VAL A 64 13.47 -14.39 -0.45
N GLY A 65 14.54 -14.10 0.31
CA GLY A 65 15.93 -14.09 -0.17
C GLY A 65 16.31 -12.84 -0.97
N ARG A 66 15.40 -11.90 -1.16
CA ARG A 66 15.61 -10.67 -1.96
C ARG A 66 15.62 -9.43 -1.07
N ASP A 67 16.20 -8.36 -1.60
CA ASP A 67 16.01 -7.02 -1.06
C ASP A 67 14.56 -6.57 -1.32
N LEU A 68 13.95 -5.91 -0.35
CA LEU A 68 12.56 -5.46 -0.42
C LEU A 68 12.49 -3.93 -0.35
N VAL A 69 12.01 -3.31 -1.42
CA VAL A 69 11.69 -1.88 -1.46
C VAL A 69 10.19 -1.70 -1.34
N ILE A 70 9.74 -0.98 -0.33
CA ILE A 70 8.33 -0.64 -0.10
C ILE A 70 8.17 0.84 -0.33
N VAL A 71 7.31 1.23 -1.27
CA VAL A 71 7.02 2.64 -1.57
C VAL A 71 5.56 2.94 -1.24
N ALA A 72 5.33 3.91 -0.39
CA ALA A 72 3.99 4.26 0.06
C ALA A 72 3.69 5.76 -0.09
N GLY A 73 2.49 6.10 -0.51
CA GLY A 73 2.03 7.49 -0.59
C GLY A 73 0.68 7.70 0.08
N GLY A 74 0.60 8.61 1.04
CA GLY A 74 -0.64 8.95 1.73
C GLY A 74 -1.35 7.72 2.31
N CYS A 75 -2.60 7.48 1.90
CA CYS A 75 -3.38 6.32 2.36
C CYS A 75 -2.76 4.96 1.96
N GLY A 76 -1.87 4.93 0.96
CA GLY A 76 -1.19 3.71 0.53
C GLY A 76 -0.25 3.10 1.59
N LEU A 77 0.07 3.84 2.65
CA LEU A 77 0.82 3.26 3.77
C LEU A 77 0.00 2.21 4.54
N ALA A 78 -1.33 2.34 4.56
CA ALA A 78 -2.20 1.40 5.27
C ALA A 78 -2.14 -0.03 4.70
N PRO A 79 -2.29 -0.27 3.37
CA PRO A 79 -2.18 -1.61 2.79
C PRO A 79 -0.78 -2.25 2.90
N VAL A 80 0.28 -1.46 2.92
CA VAL A 80 1.65 -1.99 3.02
C VAL A 80 2.14 -2.12 4.46
N ARG A 81 1.45 -1.53 5.44
CA ARG A 81 1.82 -1.64 6.85
C ARG A 81 1.90 -3.08 7.35
N PRO A 82 0.94 -3.98 7.06
CA PRO A 82 1.06 -5.40 7.44
C PRO A 82 2.30 -6.07 6.85
N VAL A 83 2.68 -5.69 5.63
CA VAL A 83 3.89 -6.21 4.96
C VAL A 83 5.15 -5.78 5.71
N ILE A 84 5.24 -4.50 6.11
CA ILE A 84 6.38 -3.98 6.87
C ILE A 84 6.51 -4.74 8.20
N VAL A 85 5.40 -4.86 8.94
CA VAL A 85 5.35 -5.58 10.22
C VAL A 85 5.77 -7.04 10.04
N GLN A 86 5.25 -7.72 9.01
CA GLN A 86 5.59 -9.11 8.73
C GLN A 86 7.06 -9.27 8.30
N ALA A 87 7.57 -8.37 7.46
CA ALA A 87 8.96 -8.40 7.03
C ALA A 87 9.92 -8.21 8.21
N LEU A 88 9.59 -7.33 9.15
CA LEU A 88 10.37 -7.15 10.38
C LEU A 88 10.28 -8.36 11.32
N ALA A 89 9.10 -8.95 11.48
CA ALA A 89 8.90 -10.16 12.29
C ALA A 89 9.65 -11.38 11.71
N GLN A 90 9.87 -11.41 10.40
CA GLN A 90 10.55 -12.48 9.67
C GLN A 90 11.85 -11.97 9.02
N ARG A 91 12.54 -11.06 9.69
CA ARG A 91 13.63 -10.26 9.13
C ARG A 91 14.72 -11.05 8.41
N SER A 92 15.09 -12.21 8.95
CA SER A 92 16.14 -13.10 8.40
C SER A 92 15.78 -13.72 7.04
N ARG A 93 14.53 -13.65 6.63
CA ARG A 93 14.07 -14.18 5.33
C ARG A 93 14.33 -13.24 4.17
N PHE A 94 14.66 -11.98 4.44
CA PHE A 94 14.85 -10.95 3.43
C PHE A 94 16.28 -10.41 3.47
N GLY A 95 16.75 -9.89 2.33
CA GLY A 95 17.94 -9.07 2.24
C GLY A 95 17.72 -7.73 2.94
N ARG A 96 18.08 -6.61 2.33
CA ARG A 96 17.75 -5.28 2.87
C ARG A 96 16.24 -5.04 2.78
N VAL A 97 15.69 -4.39 3.80
CA VAL A 97 14.29 -3.93 3.77
C VAL A 97 14.30 -2.41 3.83
N MET A 98 13.71 -1.78 2.83
CA MET A 98 13.72 -0.33 2.64
C MET A 98 12.29 0.18 2.51
N LEU A 99 11.94 1.22 3.25
CA LEU A 99 10.67 1.93 3.18
C LEU A 99 10.92 3.35 2.67
N VAL A 100 10.25 3.72 1.59
CA VAL A 100 10.14 5.10 1.14
C VAL A 100 8.68 5.51 1.28
N ALA A 101 8.37 6.40 2.21
CA ALA A 101 6.99 6.82 2.47
C ALA A 101 6.84 8.34 2.37
N GLY A 102 5.76 8.78 1.73
CA GLY A 102 5.48 10.19 1.54
C GLY A 102 4.04 10.57 1.82
N ALA A 103 3.84 11.84 2.17
CA ALA A 103 2.54 12.46 2.33
C ALA A 103 2.54 13.88 1.76
N ARG A 104 1.36 14.49 1.56
CA ARG A 104 1.28 15.89 1.11
C ARG A 104 1.87 16.85 2.15
N THR A 105 1.54 16.63 3.41
CA THR A 105 2.06 17.39 4.56
C THR A 105 2.27 16.43 5.73
N PRO A 106 3.04 16.81 6.77
CA PRO A 106 3.22 15.98 7.97
C PRO A 106 1.91 15.50 8.61
N ASP A 107 0.89 16.35 8.65
CA ASP A 107 -0.42 16.05 9.25
C ASP A 107 -1.21 14.99 8.48
N HIS A 108 -0.86 14.76 7.21
CA HIS A 108 -1.46 13.73 6.37
C HIS A 108 -0.73 12.39 6.44
N PHE A 109 0.32 12.29 7.26
CA PHE A 109 1.10 11.06 7.38
C PHE A 109 0.38 10.04 8.25
N LEU A 110 -0.08 8.95 7.65
CA LEU A 110 -0.67 7.83 8.41
C LEU A 110 0.41 7.15 9.26
N PHE A 111 0.04 6.71 10.46
CA PHE A 111 0.93 5.97 11.36
C PHE A 111 2.26 6.69 11.61
N PHE A 112 2.25 8.01 11.67
CA PHE A 112 3.47 8.82 11.76
C PHE A 112 4.38 8.40 12.92
N SER A 113 3.81 8.21 14.13
CA SER A 113 4.58 7.76 15.29
C SER A 113 5.25 6.38 15.06
N GLU A 114 4.57 5.48 14.37
CA GLU A 114 5.12 4.16 14.01
C GLU A 114 6.20 4.29 12.93
N ALA A 115 6.01 5.18 11.94
CA ALA A 115 7.02 5.46 10.92
C ALA A 115 8.31 6.04 11.52
N VAL A 116 8.19 6.90 12.54
CA VAL A 116 9.34 7.39 13.30
C VAL A 116 10.06 6.27 14.05
N GLN A 117 9.31 5.36 14.67
CA GLN A 117 9.89 4.17 15.32
C GLN A 117 10.60 3.26 14.31
N TRP A 118 10.00 3.08 13.14
CA TRP A 118 10.64 2.33 12.04
C TRP A 118 11.95 2.98 11.59
N ALA A 119 12.00 4.31 11.51
CA ALA A 119 13.22 5.03 11.14
C ALA A 119 14.36 4.88 12.17
N GLN A 120 14.04 4.49 13.40
CA GLN A 120 15.02 4.18 14.44
C GLN A 120 15.43 2.70 14.49
N ASN A 121 14.74 1.84 13.73
CA ASN A 121 15.01 0.40 13.70
C ASN A 121 16.16 0.09 12.73
N PRO A 122 17.31 -0.44 13.21
CA PRO A 122 18.46 -0.73 12.35
C PRO A 122 18.20 -1.83 11.31
N GLN A 123 17.09 -2.53 11.42
CA GLN A 123 16.71 -3.59 10.48
C GLN A 123 15.86 -3.10 9.31
N LEU A 124 15.49 -1.80 9.28
CA LEU A 124 14.69 -1.17 8.24
C LEU A 124 15.30 0.16 7.85
N GLU A 125 15.63 0.32 6.60
CA GLU A 125 16.06 1.60 6.05
C GLU A 125 14.82 2.43 5.71
N VAL A 126 14.69 3.63 6.28
CA VAL A 126 13.47 4.45 6.13
C VAL A 126 13.82 5.82 5.58
N GLU A 127 13.14 6.19 4.51
CA GLU A 127 13.14 7.54 3.94
C GLU A 127 11.71 8.10 4.00
N LEU A 128 11.52 9.17 4.78
CA LEU A 128 10.25 9.87 4.88
C LEU A 128 10.31 11.19 4.11
N THR A 129 9.21 11.55 3.44
CA THR A 129 9.13 12.82 2.71
C THR A 129 7.73 13.42 2.80
N ALA A 130 7.66 14.75 2.75
CA ALA A 130 6.40 15.48 2.61
C ALA A 130 6.52 16.42 1.41
N ASP A 131 5.47 16.53 0.57
CA ASP A 131 5.49 17.44 -0.58
C ASP A 131 5.68 18.89 -0.14
N SER A 132 5.14 19.24 1.04
CA SER A 132 5.30 20.53 1.70
C SER A 132 5.35 20.35 3.22
N ALA A 133 6.29 21.02 3.87
CA ALA A 133 6.44 20.99 5.32
C ALA A 133 7.04 22.28 5.88
N GLY A 134 6.78 22.55 7.16
CA GLY A 134 7.39 23.65 7.89
C GLY A 134 8.82 23.33 8.34
N PRO A 135 9.49 24.30 8.99
CA PRO A 135 10.89 24.19 9.39
C PRO A 135 11.17 23.07 10.42
N ASP A 136 10.14 22.66 11.17
CA ASP A 136 10.27 21.61 12.19
C ASP A 136 10.21 20.18 11.61
N TRP A 137 10.04 20.04 10.29
CA TRP A 137 10.05 18.76 9.61
C TRP A 137 11.49 18.24 9.45
N PRO A 138 11.89 17.14 10.12
CA PRO A 138 13.30 16.72 10.15
C PRO A 138 13.71 15.87 8.93
N TRP A 139 12.76 15.51 8.08
CA TRP A 139 13.01 14.70 6.88
C TRP A 139 12.95 15.55 5.60
N ARG A 140 13.00 14.91 4.46
CA ARG A 140 12.99 15.58 3.17
C ARG A 140 11.66 16.25 2.87
N VAL A 141 11.72 17.39 2.19
CA VAL A 141 10.60 18.02 1.51
C VAL A 141 10.71 17.67 0.02
N GLY A 142 9.66 17.12 -0.57
CA GLY A 142 9.61 16.69 -1.97
C GLY A 142 8.86 15.37 -2.13
N VAL A 143 8.80 14.89 -3.36
CA VAL A 143 8.07 13.68 -3.76
C VAL A 143 8.86 12.40 -3.49
N VAL A 144 8.17 11.28 -3.29
CA VAL A 144 8.79 9.97 -2.94
C VAL A 144 9.81 9.46 -3.97
N THR A 145 9.73 9.90 -5.21
CA THR A 145 10.69 9.51 -6.25
C THR A 145 12.09 10.08 -6.03
N GLU A 146 12.24 11.17 -5.29
CA GLU A 146 13.55 11.76 -5.00
C GLU A 146 14.40 10.88 -4.07
N PRO A 147 13.94 10.48 -2.88
CA PRO A 147 14.67 9.51 -2.08
C PRO A 147 14.81 8.17 -2.79
N LEU A 148 13.78 7.71 -3.52
CA LEU A 148 13.83 6.45 -4.28
C LEU A 148 14.99 6.43 -5.30
N ARG A 149 15.23 7.54 -6.02
CA ARG A 149 16.38 7.66 -6.95
C ARG A 149 17.73 7.52 -6.26
N ARG A 150 17.82 7.89 -4.98
CA ARG A 150 19.11 7.86 -4.22
C ARG A 150 19.41 6.49 -3.62
N LEU A 151 18.44 5.61 -3.50
CA LEU A 151 18.68 4.26 -2.99
C LEU A 151 19.68 3.52 -3.89
N THR A 152 20.67 2.91 -3.29
CA THR A 152 21.53 1.95 -4.00
C THR A 152 20.85 0.59 -3.97
N LEU A 153 20.54 0.04 -5.13
CA LEU A 153 19.84 -1.23 -5.30
C LEU A 153 20.72 -2.24 -6.02
N ASP A 154 20.50 -3.51 -5.74
CA ASP A 154 20.93 -4.64 -6.58
C ASP A 154 19.70 -5.10 -7.38
N PRO A 155 19.50 -4.62 -8.62
CA PRO A 155 18.26 -4.84 -9.35
C PRO A 155 17.88 -6.32 -9.53
N PRO A 156 18.80 -7.24 -9.85
CA PRO A 156 18.52 -8.67 -9.94
C PRO A 156 18.00 -9.28 -8.62
N GLN A 157 18.41 -8.74 -7.47
CA GLN A 157 18.08 -9.24 -6.14
C GLN A 157 17.02 -8.39 -5.42
N THR A 158 16.40 -7.40 -6.10
CA THR A 158 15.43 -6.51 -5.47
C THR A 158 14.01 -6.80 -5.96
N SER A 159 13.05 -6.75 -5.03
CA SER A 159 11.62 -6.70 -5.30
C SER A 159 11.02 -5.41 -4.73
N ALA A 160 10.02 -4.85 -5.42
CA ALA A 160 9.40 -3.60 -5.01
C ALA A 160 7.87 -3.74 -4.88
N LEU A 161 7.32 -3.17 -3.81
CA LEU A 161 5.89 -3.11 -3.52
C LEU A 161 5.48 -1.63 -3.40
N ILE A 162 4.53 -1.19 -4.21
CA ILE A 162 4.17 0.23 -4.33
C ILE A 162 2.67 0.39 -4.09
N CYS A 163 2.29 1.31 -3.20
CA CYS A 163 0.91 1.65 -2.92
C CYS A 163 0.72 3.15 -2.68
N GLY A 164 -0.27 3.74 -3.32
CA GLY A 164 -0.60 5.16 -3.18
C GLY A 164 -1.36 5.70 -4.39
N PRO A 165 -1.40 7.02 -4.57
CA PRO A 165 -2.01 7.63 -5.75
C PRO A 165 -1.40 7.06 -7.05
N GLU A 166 -2.23 6.83 -8.06
CA GLU A 166 -1.80 6.20 -9.31
C GLU A 166 -0.61 6.91 -9.96
N VAL A 167 -0.64 8.25 -10.00
CA VAL A 167 0.46 9.06 -10.53
C VAL A 167 1.78 8.79 -9.77
N MET A 168 1.72 8.69 -8.46
CA MET A 168 2.88 8.37 -7.63
C MET A 168 3.39 6.95 -7.94
N MET A 169 2.50 5.98 -8.04
CA MET A 169 2.86 4.59 -8.33
C MET A 169 3.54 4.47 -9.71
N ARG A 170 3.00 5.14 -10.74
CA ARG A 170 3.60 5.17 -12.09
C ARG A 170 5.01 5.74 -12.08
N PHE A 171 5.22 6.92 -11.48
CA PHE A 171 6.56 7.53 -11.40
C PHE A 171 7.52 6.74 -10.53
N SER A 172 7.05 6.11 -9.46
CA SER A 172 7.88 5.24 -8.63
C SER A 172 8.32 3.99 -9.39
N ALA A 173 7.40 3.34 -10.10
CA ALA A 173 7.71 2.20 -10.95
C ALA A 173 8.70 2.57 -12.05
N GLN A 174 8.47 3.69 -12.75
CA GLN A 174 9.40 4.20 -13.77
C GLN A 174 10.81 4.45 -13.19
N THR A 175 10.90 5.08 -12.01
CA THR A 175 12.18 5.30 -11.32
C THR A 175 12.90 3.98 -11.03
N LEU A 176 12.17 2.93 -10.64
CA LEU A 176 12.75 1.62 -10.38
C LEU A 176 13.20 0.90 -11.66
N LEU A 177 12.46 1.05 -12.76
CA LEU A 177 12.87 0.55 -14.08
C LEU A 177 14.17 1.22 -14.55
N GLU A 178 14.27 2.56 -14.40
CA GLU A 178 15.48 3.32 -14.70
C GLU A 178 16.69 2.87 -13.88
N LYS A 179 16.45 2.33 -12.67
CA LYS A 179 17.47 1.70 -11.81
C LYS A 179 17.76 0.24 -12.18
N GLY A 180 17.09 -0.31 -13.20
CA GLY A 180 17.33 -1.65 -13.73
C GLY A 180 16.46 -2.75 -13.12
N LEU A 181 15.44 -2.44 -12.29
CA LEU A 181 14.49 -3.47 -11.85
C LEU A 181 13.67 -3.97 -13.04
N MET A 182 13.43 -5.26 -13.08
CA MET A 182 12.52 -5.84 -14.07
C MET A 182 11.06 -5.61 -13.67
N PRO A 183 10.15 -5.30 -14.62
CA PRO A 183 8.73 -5.05 -14.34
C PRO A 183 8.07 -6.14 -13.49
N LYS A 184 8.38 -7.41 -13.72
CA LYS A 184 7.85 -8.55 -12.96
C LYS A 184 8.24 -8.59 -11.47
N HIS A 185 9.24 -7.82 -11.06
CA HIS A 185 9.67 -7.67 -9.66
C HIS A 185 9.09 -6.43 -8.98
N ILE A 186 8.24 -5.68 -9.67
CA ILE A 186 7.52 -4.52 -9.14
C ILE A 186 6.04 -4.90 -9.05
N ARG A 187 5.41 -4.67 -7.90
CA ARG A 187 3.96 -4.85 -7.70
C ARG A 187 3.31 -3.56 -7.28
N LEU A 188 2.14 -3.31 -7.84
CA LEU A 188 1.29 -2.17 -7.50
C LEU A 188 0.01 -2.65 -6.85
N SER A 189 -0.51 -1.89 -5.89
CA SER A 189 -1.88 -2.06 -5.40
C SER A 189 -2.78 -1.05 -6.09
N LEU A 190 -3.63 -1.54 -6.99
CA LEU A 190 -4.53 -0.73 -7.82
C LEU A 190 -5.91 -0.62 -7.19
N GLU A 191 -6.58 0.50 -7.42
CA GLU A 191 -7.92 0.77 -6.89
C GLU A 191 -8.91 0.98 -8.02
N ARG A 192 -10.08 0.38 -7.89
CA ARG A 192 -11.28 0.63 -8.72
C ARG A 192 -12.52 0.46 -7.84
N ASN A 193 -13.65 0.97 -8.31
CA ASN A 193 -14.92 0.86 -7.60
C ASN A 193 -15.37 -0.61 -7.48
N MET A 194 -15.11 -1.23 -6.34
CA MET A 194 -15.43 -2.64 -6.10
C MET A 194 -16.79 -2.75 -5.41
N GLN A 195 -17.69 -3.58 -5.96
CA GLN A 195 -19.02 -3.82 -5.41
C GLN A 195 -19.25 -5.29 -5.03
N CYS A 196 -19.28 -6.22 -6.00
CA CYS A 196 -19.60 -7.62 -5.70
C CYS A 196 -18.50 -8.35 -4.92
N GLY A 197 -17.23 -8.04 -5.16
CA GLY A 197 -16.08 -8.73 -4.58
C GLY A 197 -15.76 -10.10 -5.20
N VAL A 198 -16.56 -10.59 -6.15
CA VAL A 198 -16.49 -11.98 -6.66
C VAL A 198 -16.37 -12.07 -8.20
N GLY A 199 -16.01 -10.97 -8.86
CA GLY A 199 -15.75 -10.96 -10.30
C GLY A 199 -17.00 -10.97 -11.20
N TRP A 200 -18.18 -10.56 -10.70
CA TRP A 200 -19.42 -10.65 -11.47
C TRP A 200 -19.92 -9.32 -12.05
N CYS A 201 -19.86 -8.25 -11.26
CA CYS A 201 -20.54 -7.01 -11.65
C CYS A 201 -19.77 -6.10 -12.61
N GLY A 202 -18.47 -6.33 -12.82
CA GLY A 202 -17.65 -5.53 -13.72
C GLY A 202 -17.18 -4.18 -13.17
N HIS A 203 -17.72 -3.67 -12.03
CA HIS A 203 -17.39 -2.34 -11.51
C HIS A 203 -15.91 -2.12 -11.20
N CYS A 204 -15.18 -3.17 -10.86
CA CYS A 204 -13.75 -3.10 -10.58
C CYS A 204 -12.86 -3.48 -11.78
N GLN A 205 -13.42 -3.44 -12.99
CA GLN A 205 -12.70 -3.80 -14.20
C GLN A 205 -11.59 -2.79 -14.52
N LEU A 206 -10.43 -3.31 -14.87
CA LEU A 206 -9.30 -2.59 -15.42
C LEU A 206 -8.78 -3.38 -16.62
N GLY A 207 -9.17 -2.99 -17.83
CA GLY A 207 -8.90 -3.79 -19.03
C GLY A 207 -9.46 -5.21 -18.87
N PRO A 208 -8.63 -6.26 -19.00
CA PRO A 208 -9.07 -7.67 -18.83
C PRO A 208 -9.19 -8.10 -17.35
N LEU A 209 -8.71 -7.29 -16.40
CA LEU A 209 -8.66 -7.65 -14.99
C LEU A 209 -9.94 -7.23 -14.25
N LEU A 210 -10.38 -8.07 -13.32
CA LEU A 210 -11.36 -7.72 -12.30
C LEU A 210 -10.64 -7.63 -10.95
N LEU A 211 -10.38 -6.42 -10.45
CA LEU A 211 -9.49 -6.21 -9.30
C LEU A 211 -9.95 -6.91 -8.01
N CYS A 212 -11.23 -7.24 -7.89
CA CYS A 212 -11.72 -8.03 -6.76
C CYS A 212 -11.33 -9.51 -6.81
N ARG A 213 -10.80 -9.98 -7.94
CA ARG A 213 -10.38 -11.38 -8.17
C ARG A 213 -8.92 -11.47 -8.60
N ASP A 214 -8.53 -10.65 -9.61
CA ASP A 214 -7.23 -10.70 -10.28
C ASP A 214 -6.24 -9.67 -9.70
N GLY A 215 -6.70 -8.80 -8.80
CA GLY A 215 -5.98 -7.78 -8.04
C GLY A 215 -6.48 -7.74 -6.59
N PRO A 216 -6.31 -6.66 -5.82
CA PRO A 216 -5.78 -5.35 -6.24
C PRO A 216 -4.27 -5.32 -6.48
N VAL A 217 -3.50 -6.26 -5.93
CA VAL A 217 -2.06 -6.29 -6.11
C VAL A 217 -1.72 -7.01 -7.42
N VAL A 218 -1.12 -6.26 -8.34
CA VAL A 218 -0.82 -6.71 -9.70
C VAL A 218 0.66 -6.46 -10.01
N GLY A 219 1.30 -7.36 -10.75
CA GLY A 219 2.64 -7.13 -11.28
C GLY A 219 2.67 -5.95 -12.25
N TYR A 220 3.74 -5.16 -12.23
CA TYR A 220 3.86 -3.98 -13.10
C TYR A 220 3.95 -4.36 -14.58
N ASP A 221 4.50 -5.52 -14.89
CA ASP A 221 4.51 -6.11 -16.24
C ASP A 221 3.10 -6.30 -16.83
N VAL A 222 2.10 -6.53 -15.98
CA VAL A 222 0.68 -6.64 -16.37
C VAL A 222 -0.03 -5.28 -16.28
N ALA A 223 0.30 -4.47 -15.26
CA ALA A 223 -0.36 -3.19 -15.00
C ALA A 223 0.07 -2.09 -15.98
N GLU A 224 1.35 -2.03 -16.38
CA GLU A 224 1.90 -0.95 -17.20
C GLU A 224 1.10 -0.67 -18.47
N PRO A 225 0.82 -1.66 -19.34
CA PRO A 225 0.08 -1.41 -20.58
C PRO A 225 -1.34 -0.92 -20.31
N LEU A 226 -1.95 -1.29 -19.18
CA LEU A 226 -3.30 -0.85 -18.81
C LEU A 226 -3.31 0.59 -18.28
N LEU A 227 -2.30 0.95 -17.50
CA LEU A 227 -2.15 2.30 -16.95
C LEU A 227 -1.75 3.35 -18.00
N LEU A 228 -1.31 2.93 -19.19
CA LEU A 228 -0.99 3.81 -20.30
C LEU A 228 -2.21 4.17 -21.16
N VAL A 229 -3.31 3.42 -21.02
CA VAL A 229 -4.56 3.72 -21.75
C VAL A 229 -5.32 4.80 -21.00
N PRO A 230 -5.54 5.97 -21.64
CA PRO A 230 -6.37 7.02 -21.04
C PRO A 230 -7.79 6.49 -20.73
N GLU A 231 -8.32 6.85 -19.59
CA GLU A 231 -9.72 6.56 -19.17
C GLU A 231 -10.05 5.05 -18.90
N LEU A 232 -9.04 4.18 -18.77
CA LEU A 232 -9.24 2.82 -18.25
C LEU A 232 -9.46 2.80 -16.73
#